data_2a37cb1fcd74a6e2c79023fe12657302
#
_entry.id   2a37cb1fcd74a6e2c79023fe12657302
#
_cell.length_a   1.000
_cell.length_b   1.000
_cell.length_c   1.000
_cell.angle_alpha   90.00
_cell.angle_beta   90.00
_cell.angle_gamma   90.00
#
_symmetry.space_group_name_H-M   'P 1'
#
loop_
_entity.id
_entity.type
_entity.pdbx_description
1 polymer ?
#
loop_
_entity_poly.entity_id
_entity_poly.type
_entity_poly.pdbx_seq_one_letter_code
_entity_poly.pdbx_strand_id
1 'polypeptide(L)'
;MKKIQGCAALIAAAALFFAAGCEKKRETVRAFALDTEISITTDAADKKIAEEAVAICRKYEKMFSRTDSESELCRLNGGEIKTPGSELKSLIETGLSFSRLTDGAFDITLAPLTDLWNIKERKIPPESSEIAAALRNTGYERVTLAPFSLGGTEIDLGAVAKGYIADRLRKYFNEQGVNNVICDLGGNVMLSGEYTVGIQSPFSEGELFAVMRLRYTNAVTSGAYQRYFEYNGVRYHHILDARTGSCAESDAASVTVVSPCAVNADALSTAIFILGTNGLELCSRFPDTDASVITKDGEYRTTEGFAEKYKLKIK
;
A
#
# COMPACT_ATOMS: atom_id res chain seq x y z
N MET A 1 -6.68 -33.62 21.01
CA MET A 1 -5.53 -32.99 20.37
C MET A 1 -5.98 -32.45 19.02
N LYS A 2 -6.43 -31.20 18.94
CA LYS A 2 -6.80 -30.53 17.68
C LYS A 2 -5.54 -29.81 17.17
N LYS A 3 -5.08 -30.23 15.97
CA LYS A 3 -4.01 -29.55 15.24
C LYS A 3 -4.51 -28.18 14.82
N ILE A 4 -3.86 -27.14 15.34
CA ILE A 4 -3.99 -25.77 14.85
C ILE A 4 -3.26 -25.76 13.50
N GLN A 5 -4.01 -25.76 12.41
CA GLN A 5 -3.45 -25.42 11.09
C GLN A 5 -3.27 -23.89 11.07
N GLY A 6 -2.01 -23.46 11.28
CA GLY A 6 -1.63 -22.08 11.09
C GLY A 6 -1.79 -21.69 9.62
N CYS A 7 -2.60 -20.68 9.35
CA CYS A 7 -2.54 -19.94 8.09
C CYS A 7 -1.14 -19.32 7.99
N ALA A 8 -0.27 -19.93 7.20
CA ALA A 8 0.96 -19.30 6.78
C ALA A 8 0.57 -18.15 5.84
N ALA A 9 0.70 -16.92 6.34
CA ALA A 9 0.64 -15.73 5.49
C ALA A 9 1.85 -15.81 4.55
N LEU A 10 1.60 -16.17 3.29
CA LEU A 10 2.63 -16.23 2.26
C LEU A 10 3.01 -14.81 1.84
N ILE A 11 4.28 -14.54 1.98
CA ILE A 11 4.96 -13.26 1.83
C ILE A 11 5.20 -13.02 0.36
N ALA A 12 4.73 -11.88 -0.14
CA ALA A 12 5.09 -11.34 -1.45
C ALA A 12 6.55 -10.85 -1.41
N ALA A 13 7.52 -11.77 -1.53
CA ALA A 13 8.92 -11.40 -1.64
C ALA A 13 9.23 -10.95 -3.07
N ALA A 14 9.61 -9.69 -3.26
CA ALA A 14 10.21 -9.24 -4.50
C ALA A 14 11.51 -10.03 -4.74
N ALA A 15 11.57 -10.84 -5.81
CA ALA A 15 12.76 -11.58 -6.16
C ALA A 15 13.83 -10.62 -6.70
N LEU A 16 14.90 -10.44 -5.93
CA LEU A 16 16.02 -9.57 -6.28
C LEU A 16 17.14 -10.39 -6.94
N PHE A 17 17.45 -10.11 -8.21
CA PHE A 17 18.61 -10.64 -8.90
C PHE A 17 19.78 -9.65 -8.86
N PHE A 18 20.95 -10.13 -8.46
CA PHE A 18 22.17 -9.32 -8.41
C PHE A 18 23.01 -9.50 -9.68
N ALA A 19 23.56 -8.40 -10.23
CA ALA A 19 24.61 -8.44 -11.25
C ALA A 19 25.98 -8.50 -10.57
N ALA A 20 26.86 -9.41 -11.00
CA ALA A 20 28.17 -9.63 -10.42
C ALA A 20 29.12 -8.44 -10.68
N GLY A 21 29.42 -7.69 -9.65
CA GLY A 21 30.52 -6.74 -9.51
C GLY A 21 31.05 -6.86 -8.09
N CYS A 22 32.21 -6.34 -7.73
CA CYS A 22 32.80 -6.48 -6.40
C CYS A 22 31.80 -6.08 -5.29
N GLU A 23 31.03 -7.08 -4.81
CA GLU A 23 29.83 -6.86 -3.99
C GLU A 23 30.25 -6.63 -2.54
N LYS A 24 29.94 -5.45 -2.02
CA LYS A 24 29.89 -5.25 -0.58
C LYS A 24 28.90 -6.26 0.00
N LYS A 25 29.28 -6.95 1.07
CA LYS A 25 28.39 -7.87 1.78
C LYS A 25 27.13 -7.10 2.21
N ARG A 26 25.95 -7.60 1.84
CA ARG A 26 24.67 -7.04 2.22
C ARG A 26 24.03 -7.85 3.33
N GLU A 27 23.28 -7.17 4.19
CA GLU A 27 22.49 -7.81 5.24
C GLU A 27 21.03 -7.31 5.19
N THR A 28 20.13 -8.22 5.56
CA THR A 28 18.69 -7.93 5.60
C THR A 28 18.20 -8.07 7.04
N VAL A 29 17.60 -7.01 7.54
CA VAL A 29 16.83 -7.00 8.78
C VAL A 29 15.37 -7.26 8.44
N ARG A 30 14.76 -8.26 9.11
CA ARG A 30 13.34 -8.61 8.95
C ARG A 30 12.60 -8.38 10.23
N ALA A 31 11.37 -7.92 10.14
CA ALA A 31 10.49 -7.73 11.29
C ALA A 31 9.03 -7.87 10.85
N PHE A 32 8.15 -8.16 11.80
CA PHE A 32 6.71 -8.01 11.60
C PHE A 32 6.31 -6.63 12.13
N ALA A 33 5.78 -5.81 11.26
CA ALA A 33 5.24 -4.47 11.55
C ALA A 33 4.29 -4.06 10.40
N LEU A 34 3.45 -3.05 10.61
CA LEU A 34 2.51 -2.55 9.61
C LEU A 34 1.57 -3.65 9.08
N ASP A 35 1.25 -4.62 9.94
CA ASP A 35 0.39 -5.77 9.63
C ASP A 35 0.92 -6.67 8.50
N THR A 36 2.25 -6.69 8.32
CA THR A 36 2.96 -7.50 7.32
C THR A 36 4.38 -7.82 7.76
N GLU A 37 5.07 -8.73 7.06
CA GLU A 37 6.52 -8.83 7.17
C GLU A 37 7.14 -7.66 6.42
N ILE A 38 8.06 -6.96 7.06
CA ILE A 38 8.89 -5.94 6.43
C ILE A 38 10.34 -6.42 6.35
N SER A 39 11.05 -5.99 5.30
CA SER A 39 12.47 -6.27 5.14
C SER A 39 13.25 -5.01 4.73
N ILE A 40 14.40 -4.80 5.38
CA ILE A 40 15.30 -3.69 5.11
C ILE A 40 16.68 -4.27 4.81
N THR A 41 17.14 -4.11 3.58
CA THR A 41 18.43 -4.59 3.09
C THR A 41 19.39 -3.43 2.86
N THR A 42 20.55 -3.46 3.52
CA THR A 42 21.61 -2.44 3.41
C THR A 42 22.97 -3.11 3.19
N ASP A 43 24.02 -2.33 2.99
CA ASP A 43 25.38 -2.82 3.16
C ASP A 43 25.59 -3.30 4.61
N ALA A 44 26.41 -4.33 4.84
CA ALA A 44 26.55 -4.95 6.17
C ALA A 44 27.06 -3.97 7.25
N ALA A 45 27.81 -2.93 6.86
CA ALA A 45 28.27 -1.90 7.76
C ALA A 45 27.10 -1.06 8.34
N ASP A 46 25.96 -1.00 7.65
CA ASP A 46 24.81 -0.15 7.98
C ASP A 46 23.68 -0.93 8.69
N LYS A 47 23.93 -2.16 9.11
CA LYS A 47 22.93 -3.03 9.76
C LYS A 47 22.23 -2.37 10.94
N LYS A 48 22.97 -1.67 11.80
CA LYS A 48 22.40 -0.97 12.96
C LYS A 48 21.41 0.12 12.52
N ILE A 49 21.72 0.84 11.44
CA ILE A 49 20.83 1.85 10.87
C ILE A 49 19.54 1.20 10.33
N ALA A 50 19.65 0.00 9.74
CA ALA A 50 18.48 -0.77 9.32
C ALA A 50 17.61 -1.24 10.50
N GLU A 51 18.22 -1.61 11.64
CA GLU A 51 17.48 -1.95 12.87
C GLU A 51 16.76 -0.73 13.46
N GLU A 52 17.39 0.44 13.44
CA GLU A 52 16.75 1.70 13.84
C GLU A 52 15.60 2.09 12.91
N ALA A 53 15.72 1.82 11.60
CA ALA A 53 14.64 2.03 10.64
C ALA A 53 13.39 1.16 10.93
N VAL A 54 13.56 -0.06 11.44
CA VAL A 54 12.44 -0.89 11.93
C VAL A 54 11.72 -0.21 13.11
N ALA A 55 12.47 0.43 14.03
CA ALA A 55 11.85 1.17 15.12
C ALA A 55 11.04 2.39 14.62
N ILE A 56 11.48 3.03 13.54
CA ILE A 56 10.71 4.09 12.88
C ILE A 56 9.39 3.53 12.32
N CYS A 57 9.40 2.37 11.67
CA CYS A 57 8.17 1.72 11.20
C CYS A 57 7.18 1.50 12.36
N ARG A 58 7.65 0.94 13.47
CA ARG A 58 6.82 0.70 14.66
C ARG A 58 6.28 1.98 15.31
N LYS A 59 7.08 3.07 15.28
CA LYS A 59 6.62 4.39 15.76
C LYS A 59 5.41 4.87 14.96
N TYR A 60 5.48 4.77 13.63
CA TYR A 60 4.37 5.20 12.78
C TYR A 60 3.19 4.23 12.79
N GLU A 61 3.42 2.94 12.95
CA GLU A 61 2.35 1.97 13.20
C GLU A 61 1.53 2.37 14.43
N LYS A 62 2.20 2.69 15.55
CA LYS A 62 1.55 3.22 16.75
C LYS A 62 0.79 4.54 16.52
N MET A 63 1.17 5.34 15.55
CA MET A 63 0.48 6.59 15.24
C MET A 63 -0.73 6.36 14.33
N PHE A 64 -0.60 5.48 13.32
CA PHE A 64 -1.54 5.33 12.22
C PHE A 64 -2.43 4.08 12.31
N SER A 65 -2.25 3.22 13.31
CA SER A 65 -3.11 2.05 13.50
C SER A 65 -4.53 2.47 13.85
N ARG A 66 -5.52 1.90 13.15
CA ARG A 66 -6.92 2.10 13.50
C ARG A 66 -7.45 1.05 14.49
N THR A 67 -6.64 0.01 14.80
CA THR A 67 -7.02 -1.11 15.67
C THR A 67 -6.28 -1.16 17.00
N ASP A 68 -5.16 -0.46 17.14
CA ASP A 68 -4.46 -0.27 18.41
C ASP A 68 -5.11 0.88 19.19
N SER A 69 -5.76 0.58 20.32
CA SER A 69 -6.46 1.58 21.13
C SER A 69 -5.56 2.72 21.65
N GLU A 70 -4.25 2.47 21.77
CA GLU A 70 -3.28 3.48 22.18
C GLU A 70 -2.81 4.38 21.02
N SER A 71 -3.17 4.04 19.77
CA SER A 71 -2.76 4.82 18.61
C SER A 71 -3.47 6.16 18.54
N GLU A 72 -2.80 7.14 17.93
CA GLU A 72 -3.39 8.46 17.73
C GLU A 72 -4.62 8.40 16.83
N LEU A 73 -4.56 7.61 15.73
CA LEU A 73 -5.67 7.46 14.80
C LEU A 73 -6.87 6.76 15.45
N CYS A 74 -6.67 5.67 16.21
CA CYS A 74 -7.77 4.99 16.88
C CYS A 74 -8.47 5.90 17.87
N ARG A 75 -7.73 6.66 18.68
CA ARG A 75 -8.26 7.65 19.63
C ARG A 75 -8.97 8.82 18.95
N LEU A 76 -8.50 9.22 17.75
CA LEU A 76 -9.18 10.23 16.95
C LEU A 76 -10.51 9.69 16.42
N ASN A 77 -10.54 8.48 15.84
CA ASN A 77 -11.75 7.82 15.37
C ASN A 77 -12.76 7.60 16.51
N GLY A 78 -12.27 7.16 17.69
CA GLY A 78 -13.10 7.01 18.89
C GLY A 78 -13.57 8.31 19.53
N GLY A 79 -13.11 9.46 19.04
CA GLY A 79 -13.48 10.78 19.55
C GLY A 79 -12.86 11.16 20.88
N GLU A 80 -11.88 10.40 21.39
CA GLU A 80 -11.12 10.73 22.60
C GLU A 80 -10.26 11.97 22.42
N ILE A 81 -9.66 12.12 21.22
CA ILE A 81 -8.97 13.35 20.83
C ILE A 81 -9.79 14.03 19.70
N LYS A 82 -9.80 15.35 19.72
CA LYS A 82 -10.60 16.15 18.76
C LYS A 82 -9.77 16.71 17.62
N THR A 83 -8.46 16.76 17.77
CA THR A 83 -7.54 17.31 16.77
C THR A 83 -6.32 16.41 16.68
N PRO A 84 -5.98 15.93 15.47
CA PRO A 84 -4.78 15.13 15.25
C PRO A 84 -3.52 15.99 15.37
N GLY A 85 -2.40 15.37 15.74
CA GLY A 85 -1.08 15.97 15.64
C GLY A 85 -0.71 16.26 14.18
N SER A 86 0.33 17.03 13.99
CA SER A 86 0.70 17.57 12.67
C SER A 86 1.02 16.47 11.63
N GLU A 87 1.67 15.38 12.02
CA GLU A 87 2.00 14.29 11.09
C GLU A 87 0.76 13.50 10.67
N LEU A 88 -0.11 13.13 11.62
CA LEU A 88 -1.37 12.46 11.31
C LEU A 88 -2.28 13.35 10.46
N LYS A 89 -2.38 14.64 10.81
CA LYS A 89 -3.16 15.61 10.04
C LYS A 89 -2.67 15.72 8.60
N SER A 90 -1.35 15.83 8.39
CA SER A 90 -0.76 15.90 7.05
C SER A 90 -1.06 14.66 6.21
N LEU A 91 -1.04 13.47 6.82
CA LEU A 91 -1.37 12.23 6.12
C LEU A 91 -2.86 12.14 5.80
N ILE A 92 -3.75 12.58 6.69
CA ILE A 92 -5.19 12.71 6.43
C ILE A 92 -5.43 13.70 5.27
N GLU A 93 -4.77 14.86 5.27
CA GLU A 93 -4.87 15.85 4.18
C GLU A 93 -4.46 15.24 2.84
N THR A 94 -3.37 14.49 2.82
CA THR A 94 -2.90 13.75 1.64
C THR A 94 -3.96 12.74 1.17
N GLY A 95 -4.47 11.89 2.07
CA GLY A 95 -5.51 10.91 1.73
C GLY A 95 -6.77 11.57 1.16
N LEU A 96 -7.25 12.66 1.79
CA LEU A 96 -8.39 13.42 1.30
C LEU A 96 -8.17 14.05 -0.08
N SER A 97 -6.91 14.38 -0.43
CA SER A 97 -6.60 14.88 -1.77
C SER A 97 -6.81 13.81 -2.84
N PHE A 98 -6.46 12.56 -2.55
CA PHE A 98 -6.73 11.41 -3.41
C PHE A 98 -8.21 11.04 -3.45
N SER A 99 -8.93 11.17 -2.33
CA SER A 99 -10.39 10.98 -2.31
C SER A 99 -11.09 11.95 -3.27
N ARG A 100 -10.70 13.23 -3.23
CA ARG A 100 -11.19 14.25 -4.18
C ARG A 100 -10.78 13.97 -5.62
N LEU A 101 -9.52 13.54 -5.83
CA LEU A 101 -8.98 13.26 -7.16
C LEU A 101 -9.74 12.17 -7.90
N THR A 102 -10.35 11.24 -7.17
CA THR A 102 -11.04 10.04 -7.68
C THR A 102 -12.55 10.11 -7.51
N ASP A 103 -13.12 11.30 -7.20
CA ASP A 103 -14.54 11.47 -6.91
C ASP A 103 -15.08 10.43 -5.91
N GLY A 104 -14.28 10.16 -4.86
CA GLY A 104 -14.62 9.23 -3.80
C GLY A 104 -14.49 7.74 -4.13
N ALA A 105 -13.97 7.35 -5.28
CA ALA A 105 -13.67 5.94 -5.54
C ALA A 105 -12.63 5.42 -4.55
N PHE A 106 -11.53 6.14 -4.39
CA PHE A 106 -10.61 6.01 -3.28
C PHE A 106 -11.07 6.94 -2.16
N ASP A 107 -11.32 6.43 -0.97
CA ASP A 107 -11.74 7.24 0.17
C ASP A 107 -11.08 6.74 1.46
N ILE A 108 -10.47 7.64 2.21
CA ILE A 108 -9.85 7.30 3.51
C ILE A 108 -10.87 7.22 4.66
N THR A 109 -12.14 7.49 4.42
CA THR A 109 -13.21 7.37 5.44
C THR A 109 -13.85 5.98 5.45
N LEU A 110 -13.17 4.98 4.90
CA LEU A 110 -13.68 3.62 4.72
C LEU A 110 -13.64 2.74 5.97
N ALA A 111 -13.18 3.21 7.14
CA ALA A 111 -13.05 2.37 8.32
C ALA A 111 -14.33 1.57 8.64
N PRO A 112 -15.56 2.13 8.60
CA PRO A 112 -16.78 1.37 8.84
C PRO A 112 -17.01 0.21 7.85
N LEU A 113 -16.62 0.40 6.59
CA LEU A 113 -16.69 -0.65 5.57
C LEU A 113 -15.58 -1.69 5.73
N THR A 114 -14.36 -1.24 6.05
CA THR A 114 -13.23 -2.14 6.31
C THR A 114 -13.55 -3.08 7.49
N ASP A 115 -14.18 -2.58 8.55
CA ASP A 115 -14.62 -3.38 9.69
C ASP A 115 -15.76 -4.34 9.34
N LEU A 116 -16.73 -3.87 8.55
CA LEU A 116 -17.82 -4.71 8.07
C LEU A 116 -17.31 -5.88 7.22
N TRP A 117 -16.44 -5.60 6.24
CA TRP A 117 -15.89 -6.62 5.37
C TRP A 117 -14.94 -7.57 6.09
N ASN A 118 -14.15 -7.10 7.04
CA ASN A 118 -13.19 -7.88 7.86
C ASN A 118 -12.57 -9.05 7.08
N ILE A 119 -11.95 -8.76 5.96
CA ILE A 119 -11.45 -9.72 4.95
C ILE A 119 -10.56 -10.82 5.55
N LYS A 120 -9.88 -10.54 6.66
CA LYS A 120 -9.02 -11.54 7.31
C LYS A 120 -9.79 -12.67 7.99
N GLU A 121 -10.93 -12.36 8.58
CA GLU A 121 -11.66 -13.28 9.45
C GLU A 121 -12.98 -13.71 8.83
N ARG A 122 -13.68 -12.82 8.14
CA ARG A 122 -14.96 -13.09 7.50
C ARG A 122 -14.79 -14.08 6.34
N LYS A 123 -15.77 -14.99 6.18
CA LYS A 123 -15.77 -16.01 5.11
C LYS A 123 -17.03 -15.96 4.26
N ILE A 124 -17.93 -15.05 4.59
CA ILE A 124 -19.20 -14.81 3.89
C ILE A 124 -19.31 -13.31 3.66
N PRO A 125 -19.64 -12.86 2.44
CA PRO A 125 -19.79 -11.42 2.16
C PRO A 125 -20.91 -10.81 3.03
N PRO A 126 -20.80 -9.50 3.35
CA PRO A 126 -21.86 -8.76 4.02
C PRO A 126 -23.13 -8.72 3.18
N GLU A 127 -24.29 -8.65 3.85
CA GLU A 127 -25.57 -8.40 3.18
C GLU A 127 -25.64 -6.95 2.66
N SER A 128 -26.38 -6.74 1.56
CA SER A 128 -26.51 -5.41 0.95
C SER A 128 -27.05 -4.36 1.93
N SER A 129 -27.88 -4.76 2.89
CA SER A 129 -28.39 -3.87 3.94
C SER A 129 -27.31 -3.45 4.94
N GLU A 130 -26.36 -4.33 5.27
CA GLU A 130 -25.21 -4.04 6.12
C GLU A 130 -24.26 -3.04 5.41
N ILE A 131 -23.96 -3.30 4.12
CA ILE A 131 -23.15 -2.41 3.28
C ILE A 131 -23.78 -1.01 3.20
N ALA A 132 -25.09 -0.93 2.91
CA ALA A 132 -25.80 0.33 2.85
C ALA A 132 -25.82 1.07 4.21
N ALA A 133 -25.80 0.35 5.32
CA ALA A 133 -25.71 0.96 6.65
C ALA A 133 -24.30 1.53 6.90
N ALA A 134 -23.24 0.80 6.55
CA ALA A 134 -21.87 1.26 6.71
C ALA A 134 -21.56 2.47 5.79
N LEU A 135 -22.03 2.45 4.53
CA LEU A 135 -21.87 3.56 3.57
C LEU A 135 -22.43 4.90 4.10
N ARG A 136 -23.50 4.88 4.92
CA ARG A 136 -24.04 6.12 5.52
C ARG A 136 -23.05 6.80 6.47
N ASN A 137 -22.05 6.09 6.95
CA ASN A 137 -21.01 6.58 7.86
C ASN A 137 -19.67 6.81 7.15
N THR A 138 -19.63 6.80 5.82
CA THR A 138 -18.46 7.12 5.00
C THR A 138 -18.69 8.40 4.19
N GLY A 139 -17.67 8.93 3.56
CA GLY A 139 -17.72 10.11 2.68
C GLY A 139 -16.70 11.16 3.09
N TYR A 140 -15.67 11.31 2.27
CA TYR A 140 -14.55 12.25 2.52
C TYR A 140 -15.00 13.72 2.61
N GLU A 141 -16.11 14.10 2.01
CA GLU A 141 -16.65 15.47 2.08
C GLU A 141 -17.09 15.87 3.48
N ARG A 142 -17.32 14.90 4.37
CA ARG A 142 -17.69 15.17 5.76
C ARG A 142 -16.51 15.63 6.60
N VAL A 143 -15.28 15.30 6.17
CA VAL A 143 -14.08 15.66 6.91
C VAL A 143 -13.70 17.09 6.64
N THR A 144 -13.63 17.90 7.70
CA THR A 144 -13.14 19.28 7.63
C THR A 144 -11.78 19.41 8.32
N LEU A 145 -10.91 20.27 7.79
CA LEU A 145 -9.54 20.46 8.28
C LEU A 145 -9.37 21.71 9.14
N ALA A 146 -10.30 22.67 9.02
CA ALA A 146 -10.28 23.93 9.77
C ALA A 146 -11.71 24.49 9.97
N PRO A 147 -12.34 24.34 11.15
CA PRO A 147 -11.88 23.53 12.28
C PRO A 147 -11.84 22.05 11.92
N PHE A 148 -10.95 21.28 12.56
CA PHE A 148 -10.86 19.85 12.29
C PHE A 148 -12.11 19.10 12.80
N SER A 149 -12.68 18.25 11.93
CA SER A 149 -13.79 17.36 12.31
C SER A 149 -13.84 16.18 11.34
N LEU A 150 -14.12 14.99 11.86
CA LEU A 150 -14.39 13.80 11.06
C LEU A 150 -15.84 13.76 10.51
N GLY A 151 -16.72 14.65 10.96
CA GLY A 151 -18.12 14.70 10.49
C GLY A 151 -18.93 13.43 10.75
N GLY A 152 -18.53 12.62 11.73
CA GLY A 152 -19.16 11.34 12.07
C GLY A 152 -18.69 10.17 11.21
N THR A 153 -17.57 10.33 10.47
CA THR A 153 -16.87 9.22 9.78
C THR A 153 -15.68 8.73 10.60
N GLU A 154 -15.07 7.65 10.15
CA GLU A 154 -13.83 7.11 10.73
C GLU A 154 -12.79 6.90 9.64
N ILE A 155 -11.54 7.26 9.94
CA ILE A 155 -10.42 7.25 8.99
C ILE A 155 -9.74 5.87 8.98
N ASP A 156 -9.46 5.38 7.78
CA ASP A 156 -8.55 4.27 7.50
C ASP A 156 -7.42 4.75 6.57
N LEU A 157 -6.18 4.69 7.04
CA LEU A 157 -4.99 5.13 6.29
C LEU A 157 -4.24 3.98 5.62
N GLY A 158 -4.81 2.78 5.57
CA GLY A 158 -4.15 1.58 5.04
C GLY A 158 -3.59 1.72 3.61
N ALA A 159 -4.20 2.59 2.81
CA ALA A 159 -3.81 2.83 1.41
C ALA A 159 -2.81 4.00 1.21
N VAL A 160 -2.33 4.63 2.29
CA VAL A 160 -1.36 5.75 2.22
C VAL A 160 -0.26 5.66 3.28
N ALA A 161 -0.50 4.92 4.36
CA ALA A 161 0.39 4.92 5.52
C ALA A 161 1.76 4.28 5.21
N LYS A 162 1.80 3.18 4.44
CA LYS A 162 3.06 2.52 4.10
C LYS A 162 3.92 3.39 3.18
N GLY A 163 3.30 4.06 2.21
CA GLY A 163 3.99 5.02 1.36
C GLY A 163 4.56 6.19 2.15
N TYR A 164 3.78 6.75 3.07
CA TYR A 164 4.29 7.80 3.97
C TYR A 164 5.49 7.34 4.80
N ILE A 165 5.42 6.14 5.36
CA ILE A 165 6.52 5.55 6.14
C ILE A 165 7.75 5.35 5.26
N ALA A 166 7.60 4.87 4.02
CA ALA A 166 8.70 4.70 3.08
C ALA A 166 9.40 6.03 2.76
N ASP A 167 8.65 7.13 2.61
CA ASP A 167 9.22 8.47 2.42
C ASP A 167 9.98 8.95 3.67
N ARG A 168 9.49 8.64 4.89
CA ARG A 168 10.20 8.93 6.15
C ARG A 168 11.47 8.09 6.29
N LEU A 169 11.44 6.83 5.88
CA LEU A 169 12.63 5.97 5.87
C LEU A 169 13.67 6.48 4.86
N ARG A 170 13.26 6.91 3.66
CA ARG A 170 14.16 7.52 2.68
C ARG A 170 14.86 8.74 3.27
N LYS A 171 14.10 9.61 3.92
CA LYS A 171 14.68 10.79 4.60
C LYS A 171 15.69 10.37 5.65
N TYR A 172 15.33 9.41 6.51
CA TYR A 172 16.21 8.90 7.56
C TYR A 172 17.52 8.34 6.99
N PHE A 173 17.46 7.44 5.98
CA PHE A 173 18.66 6.88 5.37
C PHE A 173 19.55 7.94 4.72
N ASN A 174 18.96 8.93 4.07
CA ASN A 174 19.72 10.06 3.51
C ASN A 174 20.45 10.87 4.59
N GLU A 175 19.80 11.13 5.74
CA GLU A 175 20.40 11.82 6.90
C GLU A 175 21.53 11.00 7.52
N GLN A 176 21.46 9.66 7.47
CA GLN A 176 22.51 8.75 7.92
C GLN A 176 23.62 8.52 6.86
N GLY A 177 23.50 9.11 5.66
CA GLY A 177 24.47 8.92 4.56
C GLY A 177 24.42 7.53 3.90
N VAL A 178 23.35 6.75 4.12
CA VAL A 178 23.18 5.41 3.57
C VAL A 178 22.46 5.47 2.23
N ASN A 179 23.16 5.11 1.16
CA ASN A 179 22.70 5.31 -0.22
C ASN A 179 22.43 4.00 -0.99
N ASN A 180 22.48 2.85 -0.31
CA ASN A 180 22.30 1.54 -0.94
C ASN A 180 21.34 0.70 -0.11
N VAL A 181 20.04 1.02 -0.23
CA VAL A 181 18.97 0.48 0.60
C VAL A 181 17.84 -0.07 -0.24
N ILE A 182 17.27 -1.19 0.19
CA ILE A 182 15.97 -1.68 -0.24
C ILE A 182 15.12 -1.81 1.02
N CYS A 183 13.99 -1.12 1.07
CA CYS A 183 12.95 -1.36 2.06
C CYS A 183 11.73 -1.94 1.37
N ASP A 184 11.33 -3.14 1.74
CA ASP A 184 10.05 -3.73 1.37
C ASP A 184 9.13 -3.70 2.60
N LEU A 185 8.03 -2.99 2.48
CA LEU A 185 7.00 -2.83 3.52
C LEU A 185 5.72 -3.59 3.14
N GLY A 186 5.87 -4.78 2.57
CA GLY A 186 4.74 -5.61 2.14
C GLY A 186 4.08 -5.09 0.85
N GLY A 187 4.87 -5.03 -0.23
CA GLY A 187 4.43 -4.54 -1.55
C GLY A 187 4.68 -3.04 -1.79
N ASN A 188 5.10 -2.30 -0.75
CA ASN A 188 5.64 -0.94 -0.86
C ASN A 188 7.17 -1.03 -0.83
N VAL A 189 7.82 -0.95 -1.98
CA VAL A 189 9.27 -1.10 -2.12
C VAL A 189 9.93 0.26 -2.35
N MET A 190 10.71 0.72 -1.37
CA MET A 190 11.55 1.92 -1.48
C MET A 190 12.99 1.53 -1.83
N LEU A 191 13.57 2.19 -2.82
CA LEU A 191 14.89 1.91 -3.35
C LEU A 191 15.79 3.16 -3.25
N SER A 192 16.92 3.04 -2.54
CA SER A 192 18.05 3.97 -2.64
C SER A 192 19.20 3.22 -3.29
N GLY A 193 19.40 3.45 -4.59
CA GLY A 193 20.31 2.70 -5.45
C GLY A 193 19.64 2.25 -6.75
N GLU A 194 20.36 1.46 -7.54
CA GLU A 194 19.84 0.88 -8.79
C GLU A 194 19.64 -0.63 -8.61
N TYR A 195 18.41 -1.11 -8.93
CA TYR A 195 18.00 -2.48 -8.70
C TYR A 195 17.15 -3.02 -9.83
N THR A 196 17.17 -4.35 -10.00
CA THR A 196 16.16 -5.06 -10.79
C THR A 196 15.06 -5.50 -9.85
N VAL A 197 13.83 -5.07 -10.13
CA VAL A 197 12.63 -5.37 -9.34
C VAL A 197 11.69 -6.24 -10.15
N GLY A 198 11.14 -7.29 -9.51
CA GLY A 198 10.15 -8.17 -10.10
C GLY A 198 8.73 -7.65 -9.86
N ILE A 199 7.89 -7.74 -10.88
CA ILE A 199 6.43 -7.62 -10.76
C ILE A 199 5.89 -9.04 -10.66
N GLN A 200 5.21 -9.35 -9.57
CA GLN A 200 4.63 -10.68 -9.36
C GLN A 200 3.46 -10.96 -10.29
N SER A 201 3.32 -12.21 -10.71
CA SER A 201 2.14 -12.67 -11.42
C SER A 201 0.92 -12.69 -10.49
N PRO A 202 -0.21 -12.05 -10.85
CA PRO A 202 -1.43 -12.17 -10.06
C PRO A 202 -2.14 -13.53 -10.25
N PHE A 203 -1.66 -14.36 -11.18
CA PHE A 203 -2.28 -15.63 -11.57
C PHE A 203 -1.56 -16.86 -11.03
N SER A 204 -0.25 -16.73 -10.75
CA SER A 204 0.60 -17.84 -10.31
C SER A 204 1.46 -17.40 -9.13
N GLU A 205 1.27 -18.06 -8.00
CA GLU A 205 2.01 -17.75 -6.78
C GLU A 205 3.51 -18.06 -6.97
N GLY A 206 4.37 -17.13 -6.54
CA GLY A 206 5.83 -17.26 -6.63
C GLY A 206 6.43 -17.00 -8.01
N GLU A 207 5.60 -16.77 -9.04
CA GLU A 207 6.09 -16.45 -10.38
C GLU A 207 6.16 -14.94 -10.62
N LEU A 208 7.10 -14.54 -11.46
CA LEU A 208 7.21 -13.15 -11.92
C LEU A 208 6.50 -12.99 -13.26
N PHE A 209 5.65 -11.97 -13.36
CA PHE A 209 5.07 -11.53 -14.63
C PHE A 209 6.10 -10.74 -15.46
N ALA A 210 6.86 -9.86 -14.81
CA ALA A 210 7.85 -9.03 -15.46
C ALA A 210 8.99 -8.65 -14.51
N VAL A 211 10.08 -8.12 -15.08
CA VAL A 211 11.15 -7.46 -14.31
C VAL A 211 11.43 -6.09 -14.91
N MET A 212 11.82 -5.14 -14.07
CA MET A 212 12.13 -3.77 -14.46
C MET A 212 13.37 -3.25 -13.70
N ARG A 213 14.07 -2.26 -14.29
CA ARG A 213 15.20 -1.59 -13.64
C ARG A 213 14.74 -0.28 -13.04
N LEU A 214 14.96 -0.13 -11.74
CA LEU A 214 14.57 1.06 -10.98
C LEU A 214 15.79 1.67 -10.28
N ARG A 215 15.78 3.01 -10.18
CA ARG A 215 16.86 3.75 -9.56
C ARG A 215 16.33 4.90 -8.72
N TYR A 216 16.66 4.91 -7.40
CA TYR A 216 16.28 5.97 -6.45
C TYR A 216 14.80 6.36 -6.52
N THR A 217 13.93 5.35 -6.46
CA THR A 217 12.49 5.52 -6.61
C THR A 217 11.73 4.54 -5.72
N ASN A 218 10.42 4.53 -5.81
CA ASN A 218 9.58 3.55 -5.15
C ASN A 218 8.80 2.75 -6.20
N ALA A 219 8.49 1.51 -5.87
CA ALA A 219 7.54 0.67 -6.61
C ALA A 219 6.50 0.15 -5.61
N VAL A 220 5.24 0.46 -5.83
CA VAL A 220 4.15 0.04 -4.97
C VAL A 220 3.14 -0.77 -5.78
N THR A 221 2.79 -1.95 -5.26
CA THR A 221 1.86 -2.86 -5.94
C THR A 221 0.64 -3.12 -5.09
N SER A 222 -0.53 -2.88 -5.67
CA SER A 222 -1.85 -3.27 -5.15
C SER A 222 -2.42 -4.42 -5.98
N GLY A 223 -2.96 -5.44 -5.29
CA GLY A 223 -3.51 -6.61 -5.98
C GLY A 223 -4.54 -7.37 -5.15
N ALA A 224 -5.53 -7.95 -5.82
CA ALA A 224 -6.62 -8.72 -5.22
C ALA A 224 -6.18 -10.05 -4.61
N TYR A 225 -4.96 -10.51 -4.90
CA TYR A 225 -4.41 -11.79 -4.45
C TYR A 225 -3.71 -11.72 -3.09
N GLN A 226 -3.49 -10.53 -2.53
CA GLN A 226 -2.76 -10.35 -1.28
C GLN A 226 -3.60 -10.69 -0.04
N ARG A 227 -4.86 -10.23 0.00
CA ARG A 227 -5.79 -10.44 1.12
C ARG A 227 -7.20 -10.63 0.58
N TYR A 228 -7.73 -11.84 0.67
CA TYR A 228 -9.05 -12.19 0.16
C TYR A 228 -9.62 -13.41 0.87
N PHE A 229 -10.92 -13.64 0.71
CA PHE A 229 -11.56 -14.92 0.89
C PHE A 229 -12.39 -15.28 -0.34
N GLU A 230 -12.73 -16.55 -0.48
CA GLU A 230 -13.58 -17.03 -1.58
C GLU A 230 -14.91 -17.53 -1.02
N TYR A 231 -16.00 -17.14 -1.67
CA TYR A 231 -17.34 -17.59 -1.33
C TYR A 231 -18.15 -17.82 -2.61
N ASN A 232 -18.70 -19.02 -2.77
CA ASN A 232 -19.46 -19.45 -3.96
C ASN A 232 -18.72 -19.18 -5.30
N GLY A 233 -17.41 -19.38 -5.33
CA GLY A 233 -16.58 -19.19 -6.52
C GLY A 233 -16.25 -17.73 -6.84
N VAL A 234 -16.66 -16.78 -5.99
CA VAL A 234 -16.33 -15.36 -6.11
C VAL A 234 -15.24 -15.00 -5.09
N ARG A 235 -14.23 -14.25 -5.54
CA ARG A 235 -13.16 -13.74 -4.68
C ARG A 235 -13.52 -12.36 -4.15
N TYR A 236 -13.50 -12.21 -2.83
CA TYR A 236 -13.72 -10.95 -2.12
C TYR A 236 -12.40 -10.49 -1.49
N HIS A 237 -11.92 -9.31 -1.84
CA HIS A 237 -10.60 -8.79 -1.45
C HIS A 237 -10.71 -7.46 -0.69
N HIS A 238 -9.61 -7.05 -0.06
CA HIS A 238 -9.55 -5.90 0.84
C HIS A 238 -9.63 -4.51 0.19
N ILE A 239 -9.52 -4.41 -1.14
CA ILE A 239 -9.60 -3.12 -1.83
C ILE A 239 -11.07 -2.84 -2.13
N LEU A 240 -11.62 -1.83 -1.45
CA LEU A 240 -13.03 -1.47 -1.53
C LEU A 240 -13.22 -0.24 -2.42
N ASP A 241 -14.31 -0.19 -3.17
CA ASP A 241 -14.79 1.01 -3.84
C ASP A 241 -15.79 1.72 -2.90
N ALA A 242 -15.43 2.92 -2.45
CA ALA A 242 -16.24 3.67 -1.50
C ALA A 242 -17.60 4.11 -2.06
N ARG A 243 -17.75 4.17 -3.38
CA ARG A 243 -19.02 4.54 -4.04
C ARG A 243 -20.06 3.43 -3.93
N THR A 244 -19.62 2.18 -3.88
CA THR A 244 -20.49 0.99 -3.79
C THR A 244 -20.47 0.34 -2.43
N GLY A 245 -19.41 0.55 -1.65
CA GLY A 245 -19.13 -0.13 -0.39
C GLY A 245 -18.73 -1.59 -0.54
N SER A 246 -18.51 -2.06 -1.77
CA SER A 246 -18.12 -3.44 -2.10
C SER A 246 -16.66 -3.52 -2.52
N CYS A 247 -16.13 -4.75 -2.65
CA CYS A 247 -14.84 -4.97 -3.28
C CYS A 247 -14.81 -4.34 -4.68
N ALA A 248 -13.70 -3.71 -5.05
CA ALA A 248 -13.57 -3.04 -6.34
C ALA A 248 -13.73 -4.02 -7.51
N GLU A 249 -14.64 -3.70 -8.43
CA GLU A 249 -14.95 -4.50 -9.63
C GLU A 249 -14.40 -3.79 -10.89
N SER A 250 -13.08 -3.70 -11.00
CA SER A 250 -12.40 -3.19 -12.19
C SER A 250 -11.83 -4.33 -13.04
N ASP A 251 -11.25 -4.00 -14.17
CA ASP A 251 -10.49 -4.93 -15.02
C ASP A 251 -9.12 -5.30 -14.42
N ALA A 252 -8.62 -4.58 -13.40
CA ALA A 252 -7.31 -4.78 -12.81
C ALA A 252 -7.25 -6.06 -11.95
N ALA A 253 -6.21 -6.88 -12.17
CA ALA A 253 -5.79 -7.95 -11.27
C ALA A 253 -4.64 -7.50 -10.37
N SER A 254 -3.73 -6.67 -10.91
CA SER A 254 -2.58 -6.08 -10.19
C SER A 254 -2.22 -4.73 -10.79
N VAL A 255 -1.85 -3.78 -9.95
CA VAL A 255 -1.38 -2.45 -10.34
C VAL A 255 -0.06 -2.15 -9.68
N THR A 256 0.95 -1.81 -10.46
CA THR A 256 2.25 -1.35 -9.95
C THR A 256 2.47 0.10 -10.35
N VAL A 257 2.72 0.95 -9.36
CA VAL A 257 3.06 2.38 -9.55
C VAL A 257 4.51 2.61 -9.20
N VAL A 258 5.23 3.30 -10.08
CA VAL A 258 6.60 3.77 -9.85
C VAL A 258 6.58 5.28 -9.68
N SER A 259 7.06 5.78 -8.54
CA SER A 259 7.07 7.22 -8.24
C SER A 259 8.23 7.60 -7.31
N PRO A 260 8.84 8.78 -7.44
CA PRO A 260 9.80 9.29 -6.46
C PRO A 260 9.17 9.54 -5.08
N CYS A 261 7.85 9.78 -5.02
CA CYS A 261 7.08 9.98 -3.80
C CYS A 261 6.31 8.70 -3.45
N ALA A 262 6.69 8.03 -2.36
CA ALA A 262 6.13 6.72 -2.02
C ALA A 262 4.66 6.83 -1.57
N VAL A 263 4.26 7.90 -0.87
CA VAL A 263 2.86 8.08 -0.46
C VAL A 263 1.95 8.27 -1.69
N ASN A 264 2.43 8.95 -2.73
CA ASN A 264 1.68 9.07 -3.98
C ASN A 264 1.56 7.71 -4.69
N ALA A 265 2.65 6.92 -4.73
CA ALA A 265 2.61 5.59 -5.32
C ALA A 265 1.65 4.66 -4.58
N ASP A 266 1.60 4.71 -3.24
CA ASP A 266 0.69 3.91 -2.41
C ASP A 266 -0.78 4.25 -2.71
N ALA A 267 -1.14 5.53 -2.66
CA ALA A 267 -2.48 6.01 -2.96
C ALA A 267 -2.90 5.70 -4.41
N LEU A 268 -2.02 5.99 -5.38
CA LEU A 268 -2.30 5.76 -6.80
C LEU A 268 -2.45 4.29 -7.13
N SER A 269 -1.65 3.39 -6.56
CA SER A 269 -1.78 1.96 -6.84
C SER A 269 -3.16 1.43 -6.44
N THR A 270 -3.70 1.90 -5.30
CA THR A 270 -5.04 1.58 -4.83
C THR A 270 -6.12 2.26 -5.70
N ALA A 271 -5.96 3.55 -5.98
CA ALA A 271 -6.91 4.31 -6.81
C ALA A 271 -7.03 3.73 -8.23
N ILE A 272 -5.90 3.45 -8.88
CA ILE A 272 -5.88 2.83 -10.20
C ILE A 272 -6.46 1.42 -10.16
N PHE A 273 -6.21 0.65 -9.09
CA PHE A 273 -6.82 -0.66 -8.94
C PHE A 273 -8.36 -0.57 -8.91
N ILE A 274 -8.92 0.43 -8.23
CA ILE A 274 -10.37 0.65 -8.15
C ILE A 274 -10.94 1.10 -9.50
N LEU A 275 -10.23 2.00 -10.21
CA LEU A 275 -10.68 2.58 -11.48
C LEU A 275 -10.36 1.72 -12.73
N GLY A 276 -9.51 0.71 -12.56
CA GLY A 276 -9.01 -0.13 -13.64
C GLY A 276 -8.02 0.61 -14.55
N THR A 277 -7.89 0.13 -15.78
CA THR A 277 -6.96 0.70 -16.78
C THR A 277 -7.24 2.18 -17.07
N ASN A 278 -8.47 2.66 -16.93
CA ASN A 278 -8.80 4.08 -17.06
C ASN A 278 -8.11 4.95 -16.00
N GLY A 279 -7.79 4.38 -14.83
CA GLY A 279 -7.07 5.08 -13.78
C GLY A 279 -5.62 5.44 -14.09
N LEU A 280 -5.02 4.85 -15.15
CA LEU A 280 -3.64 5.16 -15.57
C LEU A 280 -3.44 6.65 -15.87
N GLU A 281 -4.46 7.34 -16.36
CA GLU A 281 -4.41 8.78 -16.65
C GLU A 281 -4.07 9.64 -15.42
N LEU A 282 -4.39 9.17 -14.21
CA LEU A 282 -4.08 9.89 -12.96
C LEU A 282 -2.59 10.14 -12.78
N CYS A 283 -1.73 9.26 -13.33
CA CYS A 283 -0.28 9.41 -13.21
C CYS A 283 0.23 10.73 -13.83
N SER A 284 -0.43 11.22 -14.88
CA SER A 284 -0.06 12.47 -15.55
C SER A 284 -0.10 13.72 -14.64
N ARG A 285 -0.79 13.63 -13.52
CA ARG A 285 -0.88 14.71 -12.51
C ARG A 285 0.29 14.74 -11.53
N PHE A 286 1.15 13.72 -11.57
CA PHE A 286 2.24 13.57 -10.62
C PHE A 286 3.58 13.47 -11.38
N PRO A 287 4.55 14.36 -11.10
CA PRO A 287 5.85 14.32 -11.78
C PRO A 287 6.54 12.97 -11.63
N ASP A 288 7.18 12.51 -12.71
CA ASP A 288 7.99 11.29 -12.75
C ASP A 288 7.27 10.03 -12.23
N THR A 289 5.94 10.01 -12.33
CA THR A 289 5.10 8.91 -11.83
C THR A 289 4.50 8.15 -13.00
N ASP A 290 4.72 6.84 -12.99
CA ASP A 290 4.26 5.92 -14.01
C ASP A 290 3.56 4.72 -13.37
N ALA A 291 2.68 4.07 -14.13
CA ALA A 291 1.99 2.90 -13.66
C ALA A 291 1.84 1.81 -14.73
N SER A 292 1.63 0.59 -14.25
CA SER A 292 1.26 -0.55 -15.06
C SER A 292 0.11 -1.32 -14.41
N VAL A 293 -0.77 -1.85 -15.23
CA VAL A 293 -1.90 -2.69 -14.85
C VAL A 293 -1.77 -4.04 -15.54
N ILE A 294 -1.83 -5.11 -14.77
CA ILE A 294 -2.09 -6.45 -15.28
C ILE A 294 -3.59 -6.66 -15.13
N THR A 295 -4.29 -6.89 -16.23
CA THR A 295 -5.74 -7.06 -16.22
C THR A 295 -6.14 -8.49 -15.86
N LYS A 296 -7.41 -8.71 -15.52
CA LYS A 296 -7.96 -10.03 -15.16
C LYS A 296 -7.90 -11.07 -16.29
N ASP A 297 -7.88 -10.59 -17.54
CA ASP A 297 -7.71 -11.41 -18.76
C ASP A 297 -6.25 -11.57 -19.21
N GLY A 298 -5.29 -11.04 -18.42
CA GLY A 298 -3.85 -11.21 -18.64
C GLY A 298 -3.21 -10.17 -19.57
N GLU A 299 -3.93 -9.14 -19.99
CA GLU A 299 -3.33 -8.05 -20.74
C GLU A 299 -2.44 -7.17 -19.83
N TYR A 300 -1.45 -6.55 -20.45
CA TYR A 300 -0.55 -5.60 -19.75
C TYR A 300 -0.71 -4.20 -20.32
N ARG A 301 -1.17 -3.28 -19.50
CA ARG A 301 -1.39 -1.88 -19.86
C ARG A 301 -0.48 -0.99 -19.03
N THR A 302 0.07 0.08 -19.65
CA THR A 302 1.02 0.97 -18.95
C THR A 302 0.79 2.42 -19.33
N THR A 303 1.31 3.34 -18.50
CA THR A 303 1.53 4.72 -18.96
C THR A 303 2.50 4.75 -20.12
N GLU A 304 2.46 5.82 -20.92
CA GLU A 304 3.31 6.00 -22.09
C GLU A 304 4.80 5.96 -21.69
N GLY A 305 5.61 5.25 -22.48
CA GLY A 305 7.06 5.15 -22.27
C GLY A 305 7.51 4.27 -21.09
N PHE A 306 6.60 3.69 -20.29
CA PHE A 306 6.94 2.87 -19.12
C PHE A 306 7.94 1.75 -19.43
N ALA A 307 7.67 0.97 -20.48
CA ALA A 307 8.49 -0.19 -20.82
C ALA A 307 9.94 0.20 -21.19
N GLU A 308 10.10 1.29 -21.94
CA GLU A 308 11.41 1.81 -22.34
C GLU A 308 12.15 2.43 -21.15
N LYS A 309 11.48 3.30 -20.38
CA LYS A 309 12.04 4.00 -19.23
C LYS A 309 12.59 3.03 -18.18
N TYR A 310 11.88 1.95 -17.89
CA TYR A 310 12.24 0.99 -16.85
C TYR A 310 12.87 -0.30 -17.39
N LYS A 311 13.20 -0.37 -18.70
CA LYS A 311 13.78 -1.54 -19.36
C LYS A 311 13.01 -2.83 -19.04
N LEU A 312 11.69 -2.74 -19.14
CA LEU A 312 10.78 -3.82 -18.77
C LEU A 312 11.04 -5.07 -19.63
N LYS A 313 10.99 -6.23 -18.98
CA LYS A 313 11.03 -7.55 -19.63
C LYS A 313 9.93 -8.41 -19.05
N ILE A 314 8.96 -8.77 -19.87
CA ILE A 314 7.91 -9.75 -19.55
C ILE A 314 8.56 -11.14 -19.51
N LYS A 315 8.13 -11.99 -18.57
CA LYS A 315 8.66 -13.33 -18.32
C LYS A 315 7.84 -14.41 -18.98
#